data_68df94bb72be23ba005e8924a771beaa
#
_entry.id   68df94bb72be23ba005e8924a771beaa
#
_cell.length_a   1.000
_cell.length_b   1.000
_cell.length_c   1.000
_cell.angle_alpha   90.00
_cell.angle_beta   90.00
_cell.angle_gamma   90.00
#
_symmetry.space_group_name_H-M   'P 1'
#
loop_
_entity.id
_entity.type
_entity.pdbx_description
1 polymer ?
#
loop_
_entity_poly.entity_id
_entity_poly.type
_entity_poly.pdbx_seq_one_letter_code
_entity_poly.pdbx_strand_id
1 'polypeptide(L)'
;MLGNPLIKEKIDLETEITKLNVLKSSFLSQKYAVQDKAYTILPREKSVKEAYIDKLKKDVEFAEKEQPLKNEDGKNYYPITVGDKEYHEKDAAGEAIRQAILDNKDILQGKESHIGTYRGFEMTAFLDTLSKKIKVNLKNETNHYGELNMDSNVKAGGNIIRLDNVINSIGITLMKEEERLQAICADIEQAKAAADAVFPQEQELADKEKRLEEVNAQLASIEVNTQDQDRSSELYAVLVDICPALQYSTEFYCKYEAGEGIEPLCIERNGDVVFIAHTYTQNGDLMYDPAIEFYFDSENQKAEAITYELSGIGMYQDFRDGNLPN
;
A
#
# COMPACT_ATOMS: atom_id res chain seq x y z
N MET A 1 44.42 5.55 25.43
CA MET A 1 43.58 4.38 25.72
C MET A 1 43.07 3.61 24.49
N LEU A 2 43.44 3.95 23.30
CA LEU A 2 43.12 3.20 22.04
C LEU A 2 43.82 1.82 21.89
N GLY A 3 44.41 1.29 22.96
CA GLY A 3 45.19 0.04 22.92
C GLY A 3 44.55 -1.18 23.59
N ASN A 4 43.36 -1.07 24.19
CA ASN A 4 42.70 -2.23 24.78
C ASN A 4 41.89 -2.97 23.71
N PRO A 5 42.23 -4.21 23.32
CA PRO A 5 41.55 -4.96 22.28
C PRO A 5 40.05 -5.19 22.59
N LEU A 6 39.66 -5.28 23.86
CA LEU A 6 38.26 -5.45 24.27
C LEU A 6 37.42 -4.20 24.01
N ILE A 7 37.98 -2.99 24.14
CA ILE A 7 37.26 -1.74 23.83
C ILE A 7 37.01 -1.67 22.32
N LYS A 8 37.98 -2.02 21.50
CA LYS A 8 37.80 -2.08 20.05
C LYS A 8 36.72 -3.11 19.66
N GLU A 9 36.81 -4.32 20.22
CA GLU A 9 35.84 -5.39 20.00
C GLU A 9 34.42 -4.92 20.42
N LYS A 10 34.27 -4.21 21.52
CA LYS A 10 33.00 -3.62 21.97
C LYS A 10 32.44 -2.67 20.94
N ILE A 11 33.21 -1.69 20.45
CA ILE A 11 32.80 -0.71 19.47
C ILE A 11 32.40 -1.38 18.13
N ASP A 12 33.19 -2.37 17.69
CA ASP A 12 32.90 -3.13 16.48
C ASP A 12 31.59 -3.91 16.63
N LEU A 13 31.35 -4.57 17.77
CA LEU A 13 30.11 -5.29 18.08
C LEU A 13 28.92 -4.36 18.16
N GLU A 14 29.00 -3.25 18.86
CA GLU A 14 27.93 -2.25 18.97
C GLU A 14 27.55 -1.70 17.59
N THR A 15 28.55 -1.42 16.74
CA THR A 15 28.32 -0.97 15.36
C THR A 15 27.60 -2.03 14.54
N GLU A 16 28.01 -3.30 14.66
CA GLU A 16 27.40 -4.40 13.90
C GLU A 16 25.98 -4.72 14.40
N ILE A 17 25.77 -4.71 15.72
CA ILE A 17 24.45 -4.87 16.36
C ILE A 17 23.52 -3.75 15.89
N THR A 18 24.00 -2.51 15.89
CA THR A 18 23.21 -1.36 15.41
C THR A 18 22.77 -1.54 13.95
N LYS A 19 23.69 -1.96 13.06
CA LYS A 19 23.36 -2.27 11.66
C LYS A 19 22.33 -3.39 11.55
N LEU A 20 22.48 -4.47 12.31
CA LEU A 20 21.54 -5.58 12.31
C LEU A 20 20.17 -5.17 12.85
N ASN A 21 20.11 -4.32 13.88
CA ASN A 21 18.86 -3.80 14.41
C ASN A 21 18.12 -2.90 13.41
N VAL A 22 18.82 -2.07 12.64
CA VAL A 22 18.24 -1.29 11.54
C VAL A 22 17.65 -2.22 10.47
N LEU A 23 18.39 -3.25 10.07
CA LEU A 23 17.89 -4.26 9.12
C LEU A 23 16.67 -5.01 9.66
N LYS A 24 16.68 -5.38 10.95
CA LYS A 24 15.57 -6.03 11.64
C LYS A 24 14.34 -5.12 11.69
N SER A 25 14.51 -3.84 12.01
CA SER A 25 13.43 -2.86 12.02
C SER A 25 12.79 -2.71 10.62
N SER A 26 13.62 -2.58 9.59
CA SER A 26 13.13 -2.54 8.20
C SER A 26 12.39 -3.82 7.80
N PHE A 27 12.93 -4.98 8.15
CA PHE A 27 12.30 -6.29 7.93
C PHE A 27 10.93 -6.37 8.64
N LEU A 28 10.85 -5.96 9.90
CA LEU A 28 9.59 -5.97 10.67
C LEU A 28 8.55 -5.03 10.07
N SER A 29 8.95 -3.82 9.63
CA SER A 29 8.07 -2.88 8.96
C SER A 29 7.48 -3.49 7.68
N GLN A 30 8.31 -4.13 6.85
CA GLN A 30 7.86 -4.85 5.66
C GLN A 30 6.94 -6.02 6.02
N LYS A 31 7.28 -6.76 7.07
CA LYS A 31 6.48 -7.90 7.57
C LYS A 31 5.09 -7.44 7.99
N TYR A 32 4.94 -6.33 8.70
CA TYR A 32 3.62 -5.78 9.06
C TYR A 32 2.78 -5.41 7.83
N ALA A 33 3.38 -4.79 6.82
CA ALA A 33 2.67 -4.48 5.57
C ALA A 33 2.20 -5.75 4.85
N VAL A 34 3.03 -6.80 4.84
CA VAL A 34 2.66 -8.11 4.27
C VAL A 34 1.56 -8.78 5.09
N GLN A 35 1.60 -8.69 6.41
CA GLN A 35 0.53 -9.21 7.29
C GLN A 35 -0.79 -8.51 7.03
N ASP A 36 -0.82 -7.18 6.94
CA ASP A 36 -2.04 -6.43 6.62
C ASP A 36 -2.58 -6.84 5.25
N LYS A 37 -1.71 -6.96 4.24
CA LYS A 37 -2.09 -7.46 2.92
C LYS A 37 -2.68 -8.86 2.99
N ALA A 38 -2.07 -9.79 3.74
CA ALA A 38 -2.46 -11.20 3.82
C ALA A 38 -3.78 -11.41 4.58
N TYR A 39 -4.00 -10.67 5.66
CA TYR A 39 -5.08 -10.93 6.60
C TYR A 39 -6.22 -9.90 6.55
N THR A 40 -6.01 -8.73 5.94
CA THR A 40 -7.02 -7.66 5.86
C THR A 40 -7.39 -7.35 4.42
N ILE A 41 -6.42 -6.93 3.60
CA ILE A 41 -6.68 -6.37 2.26
C ILE A 41 -7.17 -7.46 1.30
N LEU A 42 -6.35 -8.48 1.07
CA LEU A 42 -6.67 -9.55 0.10
C LEU A 42 -7.92 -10.35 0.47
N PRO A 43 -8.17 -10.74 1.74
CA PRO A 43 -9.43 -11.40 2.11
C PRO A 43 -10.67 -10.53 1.85
N ARG A 44 -10.57 -9.21 2.05
CA ARG A 44 -11.65 -8.28 1.72
C ARG A 44 -11.88 -8.21 0.19
N GLU A 45 -10.81 -8.11 -0.61
CA GLU A 45 -10.90 -8.15 -2.06
C GLU A 45 -11.52 -9.45 -2.55
N LYS A 46 -11.11 -10.60 -1.97
CA LYS A 46 -11.68 -11.91 -2.24
C LYS A 46 -13.19 -11.91 -2.01
N SER A 47 -13.64 -11.47 -0.85
CA SER A 47 -15.07 -11.46 -0.49
C SER A 47 -15.90 -10.58 -1.44
N VAL A 48 -15.39 -9.39 -1.80
CA VAL A 48 -16.04 -8.51 -2.78
C VAL A 48 -16.11 -9.18 -4.16
N LYS A 49 -15.04 -9.87 -4.56
CA LYS A 49 -14.98 -10.58 -5.84
C LYS A 49 -15.95 -11.77 -5.87
N GLU A 50 -16.01 -12.56 -4.81
CA GLU A 50 -16.96 -13.67 -4.67
C GLU A 50 -18.42 -13.17 -4.79
N ALA A 51 -18.77 -12.10 -4.08
CA ALA A 51 -20.10 -11.52 -4.14
C ALA A 51 -20.45 -10.99 -5.58
N TYR A 52 -19.46 -10.47 -6.29
CA TYR A 52 -19.66 -10.03 -7.67
C TYR A 52 -19.84 -11.22 -8.62
N ILE A 53 -19.04 -12.28 -8.47
CA ILE A 53 -19.15 -13.53 -9.25
C ILE A 53 -20.52 -14.17 -9.03
N ASP A 54 -21.03 -14.20 -7.80
CA ASP A 54 -22.36 -14.76 -7.52
C ASP A 54 -23.48 -14.00 -8.22
N LYS A 55 -23.35 -12.67 -8.34
CA LYS A 55 -24.28 -11.86 -9.14
C LYS A 55 -24.16 -12.14 -10.64
N LEU A 56 -22.94 -12.25 -11.17
CA LEU A 56 -22.70 -12.61 -12.56
C LEU A 56 -23.26 -14.00 -12.90
N LYS A 57 -23.14 -14.98 -12.01
CA LYS A 57 -23.75 -16.32 -12.19
C LYS A 57 -25.27 -16.22 -12.35
N LYS A 58 -25.91 -15.41 -11.53
CA LYS A 58 -27.36 -15.16 -11.65
C LYS A 58 -27.71 -14.48 -12.98
N ASP A 59 -26.87 -13.55 -13.46
CA ASP A 59 -27.08 -12.89 -14.73
C ASP A 59 -26.93 -13.86 -15.93
N VAL A 60 -25.96 -14.80 -15.85
CA VAL A 60 -25.82 -15.88 -16.84
C VAL A 60 -27.07 -16.79 -16.87
N GLU A 61 -27.46 -17.29 -15.66
CA GLU A 61 -28.68 -18.11 -15.53
C GLU A 61 -29.93 -17.38 -16.02
N PHE A 62 -30.01 -16.07 -15.74
CA PHE A 62 -31.12 -15.24 -16.20
C PHE A 62 -31.15 -15.13 -17.73
N ALA A 63 -30.00 -14.87 -18.37
CA ALA A 63 -29.88 -14.80 -19.83
C ALA A 63 -30.23 -16.13 -20.52
N GLU A 64 -29.95 -17.27 -19.87
CA GLU A 64 -30.25 -18.61 -20.42
C GLU A 64 -31.72 -19.04 -20.29
N LYS A 65 -32.47 -18.43 -19.36
CA LYS A 65 -33.91 -18.72 -19.20
C LYS A 65 -34.76 -18.22 -20.33
N GLU A 66 -34.37 -17.11 -20.95
CA GLU A 66 -35.08 -16.51 -22.08
C GLU A 66 -34.89 -17.36 -23.33
N GLN A 67 -35.96 -17.89 -23.85
CA GLN A 67 -35.95 -18.69 -25.08
C GLN A 67 -36.28 -17.80 -26.29
N PRO A 68 -35.53 -17.94 -27.39
CA PRO A 68 -35.86 -17.20 -28.59
C PRO A 68 -37.18 -17.65 -29.18
N LEU A 69 -37.95 -16.70 -29.65
CA LEU A 69 -39.11 -16.96 -30.50
C LEU A 69 -38.66 -17.21 -31.95
N LYS A 70 -39.53 -17.80 -32.77
CA LYS A 70 -39.29 -17.97 -34.19
C LYS A 70 -40.19 -17.03 -34.98
N ASN A 71 -39.60 -16.31 -35.94
CA ASN A 71 -40.36 -15.50 -36.88
C ASN A 71 -40.98 -16.38 -38.01
N GLU A 72 -41.73 -15.76 -38.92
CA GLU A 72 -42.35 -16.43 -40.06
C GLU A 72 -41.34 -17.18 -40.94
N ASP A 73 -40.10 -16.69 -41.04
CA ASP A 73 -38.97 -17.33 -41.76
C ASP A 73 -38.28 -18.45 -40.95
N GLY A 74 -38.74 -18.76 -39.73
CA GLY A 74 -38.16 -19.76 -38.87
C GLY A 74 -36.85 -19.33 -38.17
N LYS A 75 -36.46 -18.05 -38.25
CA LYS A 75 -35.28 -17.51 -37.61
C LYS A 75 -35.56 -17.15 -36.14
N ASN A 76 -34.61 -17.46 -35.28
CA ASN A 76 -34.69 -17.11 -33.89
C ASN A 76 -34.55 -15.60 -33.66
N TYR A 77 -35.37 -15.04 -32.79
CA TYR A 77 -35.27 -13.65 -32.32
C TYR A 77 -35.75 -13.54 -30.88
N TYR A 78 -35.38 -12.45 -30.22
CA TYR A 78 -35.92 -12.09 -28.93
C TYR A 78 -36.73 -10.80 -29.07
N PRO A 79 -37.94 -10.72 -28.49
CA PRO A 79 -38.71 -9.50 -28.48
C PRO A 79 -38.02 -8.43 -27.67
N ILE A 80 -38.17 -7.17 -28.08
CA ILE A 80 -37.58 -5.99 -27.45
C ILE A 80 -38.69 -5.04 -27.08
N THR A 81 -38.70 -4.58 -25.84
CA THR A 81 -39.60 -3.50 -25.44
C THR A 81 -38.81 -2.17 -25.45
N VAL A 82 -39.37 -1.17 -26.15
CA VAL A 82 -38.87 0.21 -26.15
C VAL A 82 -40.01 1.13 -25.75
N GLY A 83 -39.86 1.83 -24.63
CA GLY A 83 -40.98 2.49 -23.95
C GLY A 83 -42.03 1.45 -23.57
N ASP A 84 -43.29 1.68 -24.00
CA ASP A 84 -44.43 0.78 -23.75
C ASP A 84 -44.75 -0.17 -24.93
N LYS A 85 -43.89 -0.21 -25.96
CA LYS A 85 -44.16 -0.96 -27.18
C LYS A 85 -43.14 -2.08 -27.38
N GLU A 86 -43.67 -3.28 -27.73
CA GLU A 86 -42.87 -4.45 -28.08
C GLU A 86 -42.61 -4.51 -29.59
N TYR A 87 -41.41 -4.92 -29.98
CA TYR A 87 -40.92 -5.05 -31.33
C TYR A 87 -40.37 -6.46 -31.55
N HIS A 88 -40.74 -7.03 -32.74
CA HIS A 88 -40.35 -8.38 -33.13
C HIS A 88 -39.32 -8.36 -34.27
N GLU A 89 -39.23 -7.27 -35.02
CA GLU A 89 -38.32 -7.10 -36.13
C GLU A 89 -37.09 -6.27 -35.71
N LYS A 90 -35.89 -6.79 -36.04
CA LYS A 90 -34.61 -6.18 -35.59
C LYS A 90 -34.43 -4.75 -36.09
N ASP A 91 -34.77 -4.47 -37.34
CA ASP A 91 -34.60 -3.13 -37.89
C ASP A 91 -35.58 -2.13 -37.26
N ALA A 92 -36.84 -2.54 -37.05
CA ALA A 92 -37.86 -1.71 -36.40
C ALA A 92 -37.50 -1.46 -34.92
N ALA A 93 -37.03 -2.47 -34.20
CA ALA A 93 -36.58 -2.35 -32.83
C ALA A 93 -35.35 -1.43 -32.69
N GLY A 94 -34.38 -1.60 -33.59
CA GLY A 94 -33.19 -0.77 -33.64
C GLY A 94 -33.48 0.70 -33.90
N GLU A 95 -34.46 0.97 -34.82
CA GLU A 95 -34.88 2.33 -35.09
C GLU A 95 -35.66 2.94 -33.91
N ALA A 96 -36.51 2.15 -33.26
CA ALA A 96 -37.21 2.60 -32.04
C ALA A 96 -36.21 2.97 -30.91
N ILE A 97 -35.16 2.18 -30.73
CA ILE A 97 -34.07 2.51 -29.78
C ILE A 97 -33.40 3.82 -30.14
N ARG A 98 -33.02 4.03 -31.42
CA ARG A 98 -32.42 5.29 -31.87
C ARG A 98 -33.35 6.47 -31.60
N GLN A 99 -34.62 6.35 -31.94
CA GLN A 99 -35.58 7.42 -31.73
C GLN A 99 -35.77 7.74 -30.25
N ALA A 100 -35.92 6.70 -29.40
CA ALA A 100 -36.06 6.88 -27.97
C ALA A 100 -34.85 7.61 -27.35
N ILE A 101 -33.64 7.37 -27.86
CA ILE A 101 -32.44 8.05 -27.45
C ILE A 101 -32.41 9.50 -27.91
N LEU A 102 -32.78 9.77 -29.19
CA LEU A 102 -32.77 11.12 -29.77
C LEU A 102 -33.83 12.01 -29.13
N ASP A 103 -34.97 11.46 -28.75
CA ASP A 103 -36.06 12.18 -28.11
C ASP A 103 -35.81 12.45 -26.63
N ASN A 104 -34.86 11.73 -26.01
CA ASN A 104 -34.57 11.85 -24.60
C ASN A 104 -33.38 12.79 -24.36
N LYS A 105 -33.69 14.04 -23.95
CA LYS A 105 -32.68 15.07 -23.67
C LYS A 105 -31.72 14.69 -22.53
N ASP A 106 -32.18 13.93 -21.55
CA ASP A 106 -31.34 13.52 -20.40
C ASP A 106 -30.25 12.57 -20.87
N ILE A 107 -30.55 11.61 -21.76
CA ILE A 107 -29.54 10.74 -22.39
C ILE A 107 -28.50 11.55 -23.13
N LEU A 108 -28.91 12.52 -23.93
CA LEU A 108 -28.01 13.37 -24.71
C LEU A 108 -27.16 14.33 -23.84
N GLN A 109 -27.58 14.56 -22.61
CA GLN A 109 -26.81 15.30 -21.59
C GLN A 109 -25.89 14.41 -20.72
N GLY A 110 -25.85 13.11 -21.01
CA GLY A 110 -25.01 12.14 -20.31
C GLY A 110 -25.64 11.54 -19.05
N LYS A 111 -26.95 11.75 -18.83
CA LYS A 111 -27.68 11.08 -17.74
C LYS A 111 -28.17 9.71 -18.23
N GLU A 112 -27.94 8.68 -17.42
CA GLU A 112 -28.48 7.35 -17.68
C GLU A 112 -30.00 7.35 -17.51
N SER A 113 -30.72 6.94 -18.57
CA SER A 113 -32.20 6.93 -18.59
C SER A 113 -32.70 5.60 -19.14
N HIS A 114 -33.81 5.13 -18.60
CA HIS A 114 -34.49 3.93 -19.05
C HIS A 114 -35.04 4.10 -20.46
N ILE A 115 -34.84 3.09 -21.31
CA ILE A 115 -35.37 3.07 -22.68
C ILE A 115 -36.20 1.83 -22.98
N GLY A 116 -36.15 0.77 -22.18
CA GLY A 116 -36.94 -0.43 -22.38
C GLY A 116 -36.33 -1.67 -21.72
N THR A 117 -36.62 -2.82 -22.29
CA THR A 117 -36.08 -4.13 -21.84
C THR A 117 -35.66 -5.00 -23.03
N TYR A 118 -34.63 -5.80 -22.83
CA TYR A 118 -34.19 -6.79 -23.81
C TYR A 118 -33.77 -8.09 -23.12
N ARG A 119 -34.36 -9.22 -23.55
CA ARG A 119 -34.14 -10.54 -22.95
C ARG A 119 -34.28 -10.51 -21.41
N GLY A 120 -35.31 -9.81 -20.92
CA GLY A 120 -35.57 -9.63 -19.49
C GLY A 120 -34.69 -8.59 -18.80
N PHE A 121 -33.53 -8.21 -19.36
CA PHE A 121 -32.67 -7.16 -18.79
C PHE A 121 -33.30 -5.79 -18.96
N GLU A 122 -33.24 -4.98 -17.91
CA GLU A 122 -33.55 -3.56 -17.97
C GLU A 122 -32.55 -2.87 -18.90
N MET A 123 -33.02 -2.09 -19.86
CA MET A 123 -32.21 -1.38 -20.85
C MET A 123 -32.21 0.11 -20.56
N THR A 124 -31.06 0.65 -20.20
CA THR A 124 -30.82 2.09 -20.03
C THR A 124 -29.80 2.58 -21.05
N ALA A 125 -29.79 3.88 -21.36
CA ALA A 125 -28.79 4.47 -22.24
C ALA A 125 -28.32 5.83 -21.71
N PHE A 126 -27.11 6.23 -22.12
CA PHE A 126 -26.54 7.54 -21.85
C PHE A 126 -25.45 7.92 -22.86
N LEU A 127 -25.23 9.22 -23.05
CA LEU A 127 -24.08 9.72 -23.81
C LEU A 127 -22.84 9.70 -22.95
N ASP A 128 -21.87 8.89 -23.32
CA ASP A 128 -20.53 8.98 -22.71
C ASP A 128 -19.85 10.29 -23.17
N THR A 129 -19.67 11.21 -22.25
CA THR A 129 -19.14 12.55 -22.53
C THR A 129 -17.68 12.53 -22.96
N LEU A 130 -16.91 11.49 -22.62
CA LEU A 130 -15.52 11.34 -23.02
C LEU A 130 -15.39 10.81 -24.44
N SER A 131 -16.01 9.67 -24.74
CA SER A 131 -15.95 9.05 -26.05
C SER A 131 -16.91 9.68 -27.07
N LYS A 132 -17.87 10.49 -26.64
CA LYS A 132 -18.97 11.06 -27.46
C LYS A 132 -19.84 9.99 -28.12
N LYS A 133 -19.92 8.82 -27.52
CA LYS A 133 -20.67 7.69 -28.00
C LYS A 133 -21.85 7.37 -27.09
N ILE A 134 -22.93 6.86 -27.66
CA ILE A 134 -24.04 6.35 -26.87
C ILE A 134 -23.69 4.99 -26.31
N LYS A 135 -23.73 4.89 -24.98
CA LYS A 135 -23.62 3.62 -24.27
C LYS A 135 -24.98 3.11 -23.86
N VAL A 136 -25.13 1.81 -23.91
CA VAL A 136 -26.26 1.10 -23.35
C VAL A 136 -25.80 0.28 -22.15
N ASN A 137 -26.64 0.18 -21.15
CA ASN A 137 -26.46 -0.69 -20.01
C ASN A 137 -27.64 -1.69 -19.98
N LEU A 138 -27.32 -2.96 -20.00
CA LEU A 138 -28.26 -4.05 -19.77
C LEU A 138 -28.08 -4.52 -18.32
N LYS A 139 -29.09 -4.32 -17.48
CA LYS A 139 -29.00 -4.52 -16.04
C LYS A 139 -29.97 -5.60 -15.57
N ASN A 140 -29.44 -6.47 -14.72
CA ASN A 140 -30.22 -7.33 -13.83
C ASN A 140 -29.56 -7.29 -12.44
N GLU A 141 -28.79 -8.27 -12.01
CA GLU A 141 -28.01 -8.21 -10.75
C GLU A 141 -26.75 -7.33 -10.89
N THR A 142 -26.18 -7.28 -12.09
CA THR A 142 -25.02 -6.44 -12.42
C THR A 142 -25.30 -5.59 -13.66
N ASN A 143 -24.37 -4.68 -13.98
CA ASN A 143 -24.46 -3.81 -15.14
C ASN A 143 -23.59 -4.36 -16.28
N HIS A 144 -24.16 -4.41 -17.50
CA HIS A 144 -23.48 -4.88 -18.69
C HIS A 144 -23.52 -3.82 -19.77
N TYR A 145 -22.37 -3.18 -20.03
CA TYR A 145 -22.27 -2.04 -20.92
C TYR A 145 -21.92 -2.45 -22.34
N GLY A 146 -22.60 -1.81 -23.31
CA GLY A 146 -22.30 -1.87 -24.71
C GLY A 146 -22.31 -0.49 -25.38
N GLU A 147 -22.00 -0.46 -26.66
CA GLU A 147 -22.00 0.76 -27.48
C GLU A 147 -23.01 0.64 -28.60
N LEU A 148 -23.89 1.64 -28.75
CA LEU A 148 -24.85 1.70 -29.82
C LEU A 148 -24.35 2.57 -30.97
N ASN A 149 -24.74 2.20 -32.19
CA ASN A 149 -24.47 2.97 -33.39
C ASN A 149 -25.66 3.90 -33.69
N MET A 150 -25.43 5.19 -33.68
CA MET A 150 -26.45 6.23 -33.97
C MET A 150 -26.39 6.75 -35.41
N ASP A 151 -25.50 6.22 -36.26
CA ASP A 151 -25.43 6.62 -37.67
C ASP A 151 -26.65 6.16 -38.41
N SER A 152 -27.41 7.12 -38.99
CA SER A 152 -28.63 6.87 -39.79
C SER A 152 -28.34 6.15 -41.10
N ASN A 153 -27.11 6.18 -41.60
CA ASN A 153 -26.72 5.48 -42.83
C ASN A 153 -26.47 3.98 -42.60
N VAL A 154 -26.43 3.53 -41.37
CA VAL A 154 -26.23 2.12 -41.00
C VAL A 154 -27.56 1.51 -40.54
N LYS A 155 -27.84 0.26 -41.00
CA LYS A 155 -29.05 -0.46 -40.57
C LYS A 155 -29.18 -0.52 -39.07
N ALA A 156 -30.30 -0.09 -38.53
CA ALA A 156 -30.57 0.02 -37.11
C ALA A 156 -30.57 -1.34 -36.38
N GLY A 157 -30.95 -2.41 -37.06
CA GLY A 157 -30.90 -3.79 -36.56
C GLY A 157 -29.52 -4.26 -36.12
N GLY A 158 -28.47 -3.59 -36.59
CA GLY A 158 -27.09 -3.79 -36.06
C GLY A 158 -26.95 -3.51 -34.58
N ASN A 159 -27.77 -2.62 -34.00
CA ASN A 159 -27.79 -2.36 -32.57
C ASN A 159 -28.30 -3.56 -31.77
N ILE A 160 -29.24 -4.32 -32.30
CA ILE A 160 -29.75 -5.54 -31.66
C ILE A 160 -28.65 -6.60 -31.58
N ILE A 161 -27.84 -6.73 -32.64
CA ILE A 161 -26.69 -7.64 -32.63
C ILE A 161 -25.67 -7.19 -31.54
N ARG A 162 -25.50 -5.88 -31.34
CA ARG A 162 -24.65 -5.35 -30.30
C ARG A 162 -25.19 -5.68 -28.91
N LEU A 163 -26.51 -5.59 -28.68
CA LEU A 163 -27.15 -6.01 -27.43
C LEU A 163 -26.97 -7.52 -27.19
N ASP A 164 -27.18 -8.36 -28.23
CA ASP A 164 -26.91 -9.80 -28.14
C ASP A 164 -25.45 -10.08 -27.74
N ASN A 165 -24.48 -9.36 -28.30
CA ASN A 165 -23.09 -9.53 -27.99
C ASN A 165 -22.78 -9.14 -26.53
N VAL A 166 -23.43 -8.11 -25.99
CA VAL A 166 -23.30 -7.73 -24.56
C VAL A 166 -23.74 -8.88 -23.67
N ILE A 167 -24.95 -9.42 -23.90
CA ILE A 167 -25.47 -10.52 -23.07
C ILE A 167 -24.61 -11.78 -23.24
N ASN A 168 -24.26 -12.15 -24.48
CA ASN A 168 -23.43 -13.34 -24.72
C ASN A 168 -22.02 -13.23 -24.16
N SER A 169 -21.54 -12.01 -23.88
CA SER A 169 -20.23 -11.78 -23.23
C SER A 169 -20.25 -11.93 -21.71
N ILE A 170 -21.43 -12.05 -21.07
CA ILE A 170 -21.54 -12.19 -19.60
C ILE A 170 -20.81 -13.44 -19.12
N GLY A 171 -20.98 -14.58 -19.81
CA GLY A 171 -20.27 -15.82 -19.49
C GLY A 171 -18.75 -15.69 -19.60
N ILE A 172 -18.27 -14.97 -20.62
CA ILE A 172 -16.83 -14.70 -20.77
C ILE A 172 -16.32 -13.80 -19.62
N THR A 173 -17.12 -12.83 -19.23
CA THR A 173 -16.81 -11.96 -18.08
C THR A 173 -16.75 -12.77 -16.80
N LEU A 174 -17.71 -13.66 -16.57
CA LEU A 174 -17.72 -14.57 -15.43
C LEU A 174 -16.44 -15.39 -15.36
N MET A 175 -16.04 -16.05 -16.46
CA MET A 175 -14.80 -16.84 -16.51
C MET A 175 -13.56 -16.00 -16.11
N LYS A 176 -13.45 -14.79 -16.67
CA LYS A 176 -12.33 -13.89 -16.34
C LYS A 176 -12.32 -13.48 -14.87
N GLU A 177 -13.49 -13.25 -14.28
CA GLU A 177 -13.56 -12.87 -12.87
C GLU A 177 -13.28 -14.06 -11.94
N GLU A 178 -13.64 -15.28 -12.34
CA GLU A 178 -13.25 -16.51 -11.63
C GLU A 178 -11.73 -16.76 -11.70
N GLU A 179 -11.09 -16.51 -12.86
CA GLU A 179 -9.63 -16.55 -12.97
C GLU A 179 -8.95 -15.51 -12.04
N ARG A 180 -9.51 -14.30 -11.97
CA ARG A 180 -9.01 -13.26 -11.05
C ARG A 180 -9.18 -13.65 -9.60
N LEU A 181 -10.28 -14.30 -9.26
CA LEU A 181 -10.49 -14.82 -7.90
C LEU A 181 -9.46 -15.88 -7.54
N GLN A 182 -9.12 -16.78 -8.47
CA GLN A 182 -8.05 -17.77 -8.26
C GLN A 182 -6.69 -17.10 -8.03
N ALA A 183 -6.38 -16.04 -8.80
CA ALA A 183 -5.15 -15.27 -8.60
C ALA A 183 -5.11 -14.61 -7.21
N ILE A 184 -6.22 -14.00 -6.75
CA ILE A 184 -6.33 -13.43 -5.39
C ILE A 184 -6.11 -14.51 -4.34
N CYS A 185 -6.66 -15.71 -4.51
CA CYS A 185 -6.46 -16.82 -3.58
C CYS A 185 -4.97 -17.24 -3.52
N ALA A 186 -4.29 -17.31 -4.66
CA ALA A 186 -2.86 -17.61 -4.72
C ALA A 186 -2.03 -16.50 -4.03
N ASP A 187 -2.37 -15.23 -4.26
CA ASP A 187 -1.73 -14.10 -3.61
C ASP A 187 -1.90 -14.11 -2.09
N ILE A 188 -3.08 -14.54 -1.59
CA ILE A 188 -3.32 -14.71 -0.14
C ILE A 188 -2.36 -15.75 0.44
N GLU A 189 -2.23 -16.92 -0.20
CA GLU A 189 -1.36 -17.99 0.29
C GLU A 189 0.11 -17.55 0.24
N GLN A 190 0.52 -16.87 -0.81
CA GLN A 190 1.88 -16.33 -0.92
C GLN A 190 2.15 -15.26 0.15
N ALA A 191 1.19 -14.34 0.37
CA ALA A 191 1.34 -13.29 1.37
C ALA A 191 1.37 -13.87 2.79
N LYS A 192 0.56 -14.90 3.10
CA LYS A 192 0.61 -15.60 4.39
C LYS A 192 1.98 -16.27 4.62
N ALA A 193 2.49 -16.98 3.62
CA ALA A 193 3.81 -17.60 3.72
C ALA A 193 4.92 -16.56 3.96
N ALA A 194 4.83 -15.40 3.31
CA ALA A 194 5.77 -14.29 3.53
C ALA A 194 5.59 -13.62 4.91
N ALA A 195 4.37 -13.55 5.43
CA ALA A 195 4.07 -13.02 6.76
C ALA A 195 4.68 -13.85 7.89
N ASP A 196 4.87 -15.15 7.68
CA ASP A 196 5.46 -16.08 8.66
C ASP A 196 7.00 -16.10 8.60
N ALA A 197 7.61 -15.34 7.67
CA ALA A 197 9.06 -15.29 7.55
C ALA A 197 9.73 -14.77 8.84
N VAL A 198 10.85 -15.37 9.19
CA VAL A 198 11.69 -14.98 10.32
C VAL A 198 12.83 -14.10 9.82
N PHE A 199 13.27 -13.14 10.62
CA PHE A 199 14.41 -12.31 10.26
C PHE A 199 15.63 -13.18 9.98
N PRO A 200 16.26 -13.11 8.79
CA PRO A 200 17.30 -14.07 8.39
C PRO A 200 18.55 -14.02 9.28
N GLN A 201 18.83 -12.86 9.87
CA GLN A 201 20.01 -12.61 10.71
C GLN A 201 19.69 -12.61 12.20
N GLU A 202 18.55 -13.18 12.63
CA GLU A 202 18.15 -13.24 14.04
C GLU A 202 19.19 -13.94 14.92
N GLN A 203 19.73 -15.07 14.43
CA GLN A 203 20.75 -15.79 15.17
C GLN A 203 22.06 -15.02 15.24
N GLU A 204 22.48 -14.37 14.15
CA GLU A 204 23.69 -13.56 14.13
C GLU A 204 23.58 -12.40 15.10
N LEU A 205 22.42 -11.73 15.15
CA LEU A 205 22.15 -10.66 16.10
C LEU A 205 22.26 -11.16 17.55
N ALA A 206 21.59 -12.27 17.86
CA ALA A 206 21.63 -12.87 19.20
C ALA A 206 23.04 -13.28 19.64
N ASP A 207 23.82 -13.85 18.71
CA ASP A 207 25.20 -14.25 19.01
C ASP A 207 26.11 -13.03 19.30
N LYS A 208 25.92 -11.92 18.56
CA LYS A 208 26.66 -10.67 18.78
C LYS A 208 26.24 -9.97 20.05
N GLU A 209 24.95 -9.93 20.36
CA GLU A 209 24.44 -9.39 21.62
C GLU A 209 25.01 -10.15 22.82
N LYS A 210 24.98 -11.47 22.77
CA LYS A 210 25.58 -12.30 23.80
C LYS A 210 27.09 -12.05 23.94
N ARG A 211 27.81 -11.92 22.81
CA ARG A 211 29.25 -11.63 22.82
C ARG A 211 29.53 -10.26 23.43
N LEU A 212 28.69 -9.25 23.13
CA LEU A 212 28.79 -7.91 23.74
C LEU A 212 28.59 -7.95 25.25
N GLU A 213 27.63 -8.75 25.74
CA GLU A 213 27.46 -8.96 27.19
C GLU A 213 28.74 -9.56 27.84
N GLU A 214 29.35 -10.57 27.21
CA GLU A 214 30.61 -11.17 27.71
C GLU A 214 31.75 -10.14 27.73
N VAL A 215 31.91 -9.33 26.69
CA VAL A 215 32.91 -8.29 26.58
C VAL A 215 32.69 -7.20 27.65
N ASN A 216 31.42 -6.78 27.86
CA ASN A 216 31.07 -5.81 28.89
C ASN A 216 31.38 -6.35 30.30
N ALA A 217 31.06 -7.62 30.58
CA ALA A 217 31.40 -8.26 31.87
C ALA A 217 32.93 -8.32 32.11
N GLN A 218 33.71 -8.61 31.05
CA GLN A 218 35.18 -8.60 31.13
C GLN A 218 35.74 -7.20 31.39
N LEU A 219 35.21 -6.17 30.71
CA LEU A 219 35.61 -4.78 30.93
C LEU A 219 35.25 -4.32 32.34
N ALA A 220 34.05 -4.63 32.83
CA ALA A 220 33.67 -4.31 34.22
C ALA A 220 34.57 -4.96 35.25
N SER A 221 35.05 -6.19 35.04
CA SER A 221 35.98 -6.86 35.93
C SER A 221 37.39 -6.20 35.96
N ILE A 222 37.77 -5.54 34.86
CA ILE A 222 39.02 -4.78 34.75
C ILE A 222 38.85 -3.40 35.41
N GLU A 223 37.71 -2.75 35.29
CA GLU A 223 37.39 -1.41 35.81
C GLU A 223 37.30 -1.36 37.33
N VAL A 224 36.95 -2.47 38.00
CA VAL A 224 36.97 -2.56 39.49
C VAL A 224 38.39 -2.32 40.06
N ASN A 225 39.41 -2.37 39.21
CA ASN A 225 40.81 -2.12 39.60
C ASN A 225 41.40 -0.76 39.18
N THR A 226 40.63 0.11 38.51
CA THR A 226 41.09 1.45 38.11
C THR A 226 40.00 2.48 38.45
N GLN A 227 40.32 3.33 39.46
CA GLN A 227 39.46 4.43 39.90
C GLN A 227 39.09 5.40 38.76
N ASP A 228 37.82 5.78 38.74
CA ASP A 228 37.22 7.00 38.20
C ASP A 228 37.86 7.59 36.92
N GLN A 229 37.68 6.93 35.77
CA GLN A 229 37.76 7.63 34.49
C GLN A 229 36.40 8.26 34.17
N ASP A 230 36.44 9.58 34.00
CA ASP A 230 35.29 10.43 33.74
C ASP A 230 34.64 10.05 32.36
N ARG A 231 33.57 9.25 32.38
CA ARG A 231 32.81 8.81 31.19
C ARG A 231 32.33 9.96 30.29
N SER A 232 32.15 11.12 30.90
CA SER A 232 31.74 12.35 30.24
C SER A 232 32.79 12.85 29.24
N SER A 233 34.09 12.70 29.58
CA SER A 233 35.21 13.04 28.67
C SER A 233 35.35 12.04 27.52
N GLU A 234 35.06 10.75 27.74
CA GLU A 234 35.08 9.73 26.69
C GLU A 234 33.96 9.98 25.68
N LEU A 235 32.73 10.28 26.12
CA LEU A 235 31.62 10.62 25.30
C LEU A 235 31.89 11.87 24.43
N TYR A 236 32.49 12.90 25.04
CA TYR A 236 32.94 14.08 24.32
C TYR A 236 33.88 13.71 23.17
N ALA A 237 34.89 12.89 23.47
CA ALA A 237 35.85 12.46 22.44
C ALA A 237 35.21 11.70 21.29
N VAL A 238 34.24 10.81 21.58
CA VAL A 238 33.48 10.08 20.56
C VAL A 238 32.64 11.03 19.69
N LEU A 239 31.94 11.99 20.28
CA LEU A 239 31.12 12.95 19.54
C LEU A 239 31.99 13.83 18.63
N VAL A 240 33.16 14.23 19.07
CA VAL A 240 34.14 14.99 18.29
C VAL A 240 34.75 14.15 17.17
N ASP A 241 34.99 12.87 17.37
CA ASP A 241 35.46 11.96 16.30
C ASP A 241 34.42 11.75 15.22
N ILE A 242 33.14 11.64 15.58
CA ILE A 242 32.02 11.54 14.66
C ILE A 242 31.85 12.85 13.87
N CYS A 243 31.92 13.99 14.55
CA CYS A 243 31.72 15.31 13.93
C CYS A 243 32.69 16.35 14.51
N PRO A 244 33.89 16.51 13.93
CA PRO A 244 34.91 17.47 14.41
C PRO A 244 34.43 18.93 14.46
N ALA A 245 33.41 19.30 13.64
CA ALA A 245 32.86 20.65 13.65
C ALA A 245 32.24 21.05 15.00
N LEU A 246 31.81 20.08 15.81
CA LEU A 246 31.25 20.31 17.14
C LEU A 246 32.23 21.04 18.09
N GLN A 247 33.54 20.95 17.86
CA GLN A 247 34.54 21.68 18.68
C GLN A 247 34.60 23.18 18.38
N TYR A 248 34.24 23.57 17.15
CA TYR A 248 34.56 24.90 16.62
C TYR A 248 33.35 25.81 16.42
N SER A 249 32.15 25.27 16.49
CA SER A 249 30.92 26.03 16.25
C SER A 249 29.89 25.74 17.32
N THR A 250 29.31 26.80 17.88
CA THR A 250 28.18 26.72 18.83
C THR A 250 26.81 26.65 18.11
N GLU A 251 26.78 26.93 16.83
CA GLU A 251 25.61 26.76 15.95
C GLU A 251 26.04 25.97 14.73
N PHE A 252 25.52 24.77 14.58
CA PHE A 252 25.93 23.85 13.53
C PHE A 252 24.79 22.92 13.16
N TYR A 253 24.60 22.69 11.86
CA TYR A 253 23.71 21.65 11.34
C TYR A 253 24.38 20.95 10.16
N CYS A 254 24.35 19.64 10.17
CA CYS A 254 24.68 18.84 9.01
C CYS A 254 23.75 17.63 8.88
N LYS A 255 23.59 17.19 7.63
CA LYS A 255 22.84 16.00 7.28
C LYS A 255 23.72 15.10 6.43
N TYR A 256 23.97 13.89 6.90
CA TYR A 256 24.71 12.86 6.18
C TYR A 256 23.72 11.91 5.49
N GLU A 257 23.78 11.82 4.18
CA GLU A 257 23.01 10.86 3.41
C GLU A 257 23.89 9.66 3.08
N ALA A 258 23.51 8.49 3.55
CA ALA A 258 24.27 7.27 3.39
C ALA A 258 23.55 6.29 2.43
N GLY A 259 23.53 6.58 1.12
CA GLY A 259 23.08 5.65 0.08
C GLY A 259 21.63 5.14 0.20
N GLU A 260 21.19 4.32 -0.78
CA GLU A 260 19.82 3.76 -0.77
C GLU A 260 19.59 2.83 0.43
N GLY A 261 18.52 3.09 1.19
CA GLY A 261 18.03 2.25 2.28
C GLY A 261 18.63 2.52 3.65
N ILE A 262 19.44 3.57 3.80
CA ILE A 262 19.93 4.05 5.10
C ILE A 262 19.32 5.43 5.37
N GLU A 263 18.64 5.56 6.51
CA GLU A 263 18.04 6.83 6.90
C GLU A 263 19.12 7.89 7.14
N PRO A 264 18.90 9.15 6.73
CA PRO A 264 19.87 10.22 6.93
C PRO A 264 20.17 10.46 8.40
N LEU A 265 21.45 10.69 8.72
CA LEU A 265 21.89 11.11 10.04
C LEU A 265 21.94 12.64 10.09
N CYS A 266 21.17 13.24 10.98
CA CYS A 266 21.19 14.67 11.26
C CYS A 266 21.99 14.92 12.55
N ILE A 267 22.90 15.88 12.52
CA ILE A 267 23.63 16.38 13.68
C ILE A 267 23.39 17.88 13.74
N GLU A 268 22.87 18.34 14.86
CA GLU A 268 22.61 19.75 15.12
C GLU A 268 23.27 20.15 16.46
N ARG A 269 23.91 21.29 16.50
CA ARG A 269 24.39 21.91 17.73
C ARG A 269 23.75 23.29 17.89
N ASN A 270 23.18 23.53 19.08
CA ASN A 270 22.65 24.81 19.46
C ASN A 270 23.16 25.16 20.88
N GLY A 271 24.16 26.04 20.96
CA GLY A 271 24.87 26.33 22.23
C GLY A 271 25.56 25.09 22.78
N ASP A 272 25.15 24.70 23.98
CA ASP A 272 25.69 23.56 24.71
C ASP A 272 24.90 22.26 24.53
N VAL A 273 23.94 22.25 23.57
CA VAL A 273 23.15 21.06 23.25
C VAL A 273 23.52 20.56 21.88
N VAL A 274 23.81 19.27 21.76
CA VAL A 274 24.03 18.54 20.54
C VAL A 274 22.89 17.54 20.37
N PHE A 275 22.17 17.62 19.25
CA PHE A 275 21.14 16.70 18.84
C PHE A 275 21.65 15.82 17.71
N ILE A 276 21.50 14.51 17.84
CA ILE A 276 21.89 13.53 16.83
C ILE A 276 20.69 12.60 16.59
N ALA A 277 20.23 12.50 15.32
CA ALA A 277 19.10 11.66 15.00
C ALA A 277 19.19 11.07 13.59
N HIS A 278 18.71 9.85 13.43
CA HIS A 278 18.23 9.37 12.13
C HIS A 278 16.82 9.88 11.87
N THR A 279 16.56 10.34 10.64
CA THR A 279 15.28 10.97 10.27
C THR A 279 14.62 10.25 9.11
N TYR A 280 13.30 10.00 9.21
CA TYR A 280 12.48 9.48 8.12
C TYR A 280 11.12 10.16 8.10
N THR A 281 10.38 9.99 7.00
CA THR A 281 9.03 10.57 6.87
C THR A 281 7.99 9.46 6.97
N GLN A 282 7.02 9.62 7.88
CA GLN A 282 5.89 8.73 8.02
C GLN A 282 4.58 9.54 7.97
N ASN A 283 3.70 9.22 7.02
CA ASN A 283 2.43 9.91 6.81
C ASN A 283 2.53 11.44 6.58
N GLY A 284 3.69 11.92 6.13
CA GLY A 284 3.97 13.35 5.94
C GLY A 284 4.61 14.05 7.14
N ASP A 285 4.75 13.36 8.28
CA ASP A 285 5.43 13.85 9.46
C ASP A 285 6.89 13.40 9.50
N LEU A 286 7.76 14.26 10.02
CA LEU A 286 9.16 13.91 10.26
C LEU A 286 9.26 13.12 11.57
N MET A 287 9.84 11.93 11.48
CA MET A 287 10.05 11.02 12.60
C MET A 287 11.54 10.86 12.90
N TYR A 288 11.86 10.53 14.13
CA TYR A 288 13.21 10.30 14.61
C TYR A 288 13.36 8.85 15.10
N ASP A 289 14.45 8.16 14.66
CA ASP A 289 14.63 6.76 15.06
C ASP A 289 16.09 6.30 14.89
N PRO A 290 16.95 6.37 15.91
CA PRO A 290 16.78 7.08 17.18
C PRO A 290 17.10 8.58 17.11
N ALA A 291 16.70 9.33 18.13
CA ALA A 291 17.21 10.65 18.43
C ALA A 291 17.82 10.69 19.82
N ILE A 292 18.93 11.41 19.96
CA ILE A 292 19.65 11.59 21.24
C ILE A 292 20.06 13.05 21.36
N GLU A 293 19.79 13.65 22.53
CA GLU A 293 20.36 14.94 22.90
C GLU A 293 21.48 14.75 23.90
N PHE A 294 22.52 15.54 23.73
CA PHE A 294 23.68 15.59 24.61
C PHE A 294 23.89 17.01 25.12
N TYR A 295 24.18 17.17 26.40
CA TYR A 295 24.87 18.32 26.87
C TYR A 295 26.35 18.24 26.42
N PHE A 296 26.89 19.30 25.85
CA PHE A 296 28.22 19.31 25.22
C PHE A 296 29.02 20.52 25.65
N ASP A 297 29.91 20.31 26.59
CA ASP A 297 30.81 21.33 27.16
C ASP A 297 32.15 21.31 26.43
N SER A 298 32.35 22.24 25.53
CA SER A 298 33.60 22.35 24.75
C SER A 298 34.77 22.85 25.57
N GLU A 299 34.53 23.64 26.64
CA GLU A 299 35.60 24.22 27.47
C GLU A 299 36.21 23.15 28.37
N ASN A 300 35.36 22.32 28.99
CA ASN A 300 35.83 21.26 29.91
C ASN A 300 35.99 19.90 29.22
N GLN A 301 35.70 19.81 27.88
CA GLN A 301 35.78 18.59 27.08
C GLN A 301 34.93 17.45 27.65
N LYS A 302 33.66 17.76 27.96
CA LYS A 302 32.69 16.85 28.53
C LYS A 302 31.41 16.80 27.73
N ALA A 303 30.81 15.62 27.70
CA ALA A 303 29.47 15.44 27.14
C ALA A 303 28.66 14.46 27.99
N GLU A 304 27.38 14.72 28.09
CA GLU A 304 26.41 13.88 28.84
C GLU A 304 25.15 13.71 28.05
N ALA A 305 24.60 12.50 27.99
CA ALA A 305 23.32 12.26 27.36
C ALA A 305 22.19 12.90 28.16
N ILE A 306 21.31 13.68 27.51
CA ILE A 306 20.17 14.36 28.12
C ILE A 306 18.89 13.59 27.86
N THR A 307 18.63 13.24 26.60
CA THR A 307 17.42 12.55 26.21
C THR A 307 17.71 11.46 25.18
N TYR A 308 16.80 10.48 25.10
CA TYR A 308 16.80 9.45 24.09
C TYR A 308 15.37 9.24 23.60
N GLU A 309 15.16 9.21 22.29
CA GLU A 309 13.85 9.02 21.67
C GLU A 309 13.90 7.98 20.55
N LEU A 310 12.88 7.12 20.52
CA LEU A 310 12.53 6.24 19.41
C LEU A 310 11.08 6.53 19.03
N SER A 311 10.86 7.44 18.09
CA SER A 311 9.52 7.88 17.68
C SER A 311 8.68 6.72 17.13
N GLY A 312 9.30 5.75 16.43
CA GLY A 312 8.62 4.61 15.82
C GLY A 312 7.89 3.69 16.80
N ILE A 313 8.33 3.65 18.05
CA ILE A 313 7.70 2.85 19.12
C ILE A 313 7.21 3.70 20.30
N GLY A 314 7.32 5.03 20.20
CA GLY A 314 6.88 5.96 21.24
C GLY A 314 7.72 5.88 22.53
N MET A 315 9.00 5.49 22.43
CA MET A 315 9.91 5.45 23.57
C MET A 315 10.59 6.82 23.73
N TYR A 316 10.54 7.37 24.95
CA TYR A 316 11.23 8.58 25.33
C TYR A 316 11.84 8.41 26.73
N GLN A 317 13.09 8.79 26.90
CA GLN A 317 13.81 8.78 28.18
C GLN A 317 14.48 10.14 28.40
N ASP A 318 14.39 10.65 29.61
CA ASP A 318 15.07 11.85 30.06
C ASP A 318 16.05 11.46 31.19
N PHE A 319 17.33 11.75 30.98
CA PHE A 319 18.40 11.35 31.89
C PHE A 319 18.75 12.45 32.91
N ARG A 320 18.16 13.64 32.78
CA ARG A 320 18.44 14.79 33.68
C ARG A 320 18.07 14.52 35.14
N ASP A 321 17.12 13.62 35.37
CA ASP A 321 16.63 13.29 36.72
C ASP A 321 17.35 12.10 37.38
N GLY A 322 18.49 11.66 36.79
CA GLY A 322 19.31 10.58 37.35
C GLY A 322 18.73 9.16 37.20
N ASN A 323 17.70 9.00 36.36
CA ASN A 323 17.13 7.70 36.02
C ASN A 323 17.90 7.09 34.85
N LEU A 324 18.98 6.39 35.15
CA LEU A 324 19.59 5.48 34.19
C LEU A 324 18.61 4.32 33.91
N PRO A 325 18.45 3.91 32.66
CA PRO A 325 17.65 2.72 32.35
C PRO A 325 18.28 1.50 32.99
N ASN A 326 17.44 0.67 33.64
CA ASN A 326 17.80 -0.67 34.11
C ASN A 326 18.06 -1.60 32.95
#